data_64edfcc4f20a79465066b99598d1d9d6
#
_entry.id   64edfcc4f20a79465066b99598d1d9d6
#
_cell.length_a   1.000
_cell.length_b   1.000
_cell.length_c   1.000
_cell.angle_alpha   90.00
_cell.angle_beta   90.00
_cell.angle_gamma   90.00
#
_symmetry.space_group_name_H-M   'P 1'
#
loop_
_entity.id
_entity.type
_entity.pdbx_description
1 polymer ?
#
loop_
_entity_poly.entity_id
_entity_poly.type
_entity_poly.pdbx_seq_one_letter_code
_entity_poly.pdbx_strand_id
1 'polypeptide(L)'
;MNPTGRIDRSFDTDPALEGAPHVIVTPGRLTGPILGEEAAPFAEWLRERHDAGATLAANCGGVFLLGATGLLAGRPATTHWLFADLFREHFPDVAMEPGKIVIEDGDIITAGGLMAWTDLALRLVDRLLGPTVMVETGQFFLIDPAGREQRHYSSFSPRLEHGDDAILKVQHWLQTRAVKRIQVSEMAREAGLEERTFLRRFKGATGLKPTEYVQQLRIGKARELLQFTRRPVDQIAWSVGYEDPAAFRRLFRRLIGITPGEYRRRFGAGADLEVAA
;
A
#
# COMPACT_ATOMS: atom_id res chain seq x y z
N MET A 1 7.41 -27.53 1.79
CA MET A 1 8.72 -27.15 1.19
C MET A 1 9.62 -28.35 1.28
N ASN A 2 10.22 -28.74 0.16
CA ASN A 2 11.24 -29.77 0.23
C ASN A 2 12.53 -29.17 0.86
N PRO A 3 13.41 -29.97 1.48
CA PRO A 3 14.60 -29.48 2.21
C PRO A 3 15.57 -28.64 1.38
N THR A 4 15.48 -28.66 0.06
CA THR A 4 16.33 -27.89 -0.86
C THR A 4 15.76 -26.50 -1.21
N GLY A 5 14.60 -26.13 -0.66
CA GLY A 5 13.93 -24.86 -0.99
C GLY A 5 13.38 -24.79 -2.42
N ARG A 6 13.46 -25.87 -3.18
CA ARG A 6 12.94 -25.96 -4.54
C ARG A 6 11.42 -26.09 -4.51
N ILE A 7 10.74 -25.33 -5.35
CA ILE A 7 9.30 -25.44 -5.56
C ILE A 7 9.09 -26.46 -6.68
N ASP A 8 8.53 -27.61 -6.32
CA ASP A 8 8.18 -28.63 -7.28
C ASP A 8 6.68 -28.51 -7.60
N ARG A 9 6.31 -28.81 -8.85
CA ARG A 9 4.92 -28.87 -9.28
C ARG A 9 4.25 -30.05 -8.57
N SER A 10 3.29 -29.78 -7.70
CA SER A 10 2.59 -30.79 -6.90
C SER A 10 1.20 -31.12 -7.46
N PHE A 11 0.64 -30.23 -8.27
CA PHE A 11 -0.71 -30.35 -8.82
C PHE A 11 -0.81 -29.57 -10.13
N ASP A 12 -1.68 -30.06 -11.04
CA ASP A 12 -2.06 -29.38 -12.25
C ASP A 12 -3.57 -29.47 -12.46
N THR A 13 -4.12 -28.54 -13.24
CA THR A 13 -5.51 -28.61 -13.67
C THR A 13 -5.71 -29.75 -14.64
N ASP A 14 -6.89 -30.37 -14.60
CA ASP A 14 -7.27 -31.37 -15.60
C ASP A 14 -7.40 -30.70 -16.98
N PRO A 15 -6.57 -31.06 -17.96
CA PRO A 15 -6.66 -30.51 -19.30
C PRO A 15 -7.96 -30.89 -20.05
N ALA A 16 -8.72 -31.86 -19.51
CA ALA A 16 -10.02 -32.24 -20.04
C ALA A 16 -11.18 -31.34 -19.56
N LEU A 17 -10.95 -30.40 -18.64
CA LEU A 17 -11.94 -29.40 -18.30
C LEU A 17 -12.17 -28.46 -19.49
N GLU A 18 -13.24 -28.70 -20.20
CA GLU A 18 -13.69 -27.86 -21.32
C GLU A 18 -14.34 -26.56 -20.74
N GLY A 19 -14.00 -25.42 -21.33
CA GLY A 19 -14.62 -24.16 -21.06
C GLY A 19 -13.61 -23.01 -20.76
N ALA A 20 -14.04 -21.80 -21.04
CA ALA A 20 -13.27 -20.61 -20.67
C ALA A 20 -13.46 -20.30 -19.18
N PRO A 21 -12.40 -19.97 -18.43
CA PRO A 21 -12.53 -19.57 -17.04
C PRO A 21 -13.33 -18.27 -16.92
N HIS A 22 -14.29 -18.22 -15.99
CA HIS A 22 -15.04 -17.00 -15.71
C HIS A 22 -14.21 -15.96 -14.93
N VAL A 23 -13.26 -16.44 -14.13
CA VAL A 23 -12.36 -15.60 -13.32
C VAL A 23 -10.95 -16.15 -13.41
N ILE A 24 -9.99 -15.27 -13.62
CA ILE A 24 -8.56 -15.59 -13.59
C ILE A 24 -7.91 -14.76 -12.47
N VAL A 25 -7.19 -15.45 -11.59
CA VAL A 25 -6.49 -14.80 -10.47
C VAL A 25 -4.99 -14.90 -10.68
N THR A 26 -4.31 -13.76 -10.79
CA THR A 26 -2.85 -13.68 -10.78
C THR A 26 -2.35 -13.51 -9.34
N PRO A 27 -1.64 -14.49 -8.76
CA PRO A 27 -1.25 -14.47 -7.36
C PRO A 27 -0.09 -13.51 -7.09
N GLY A 28 0.04 -13.11 -5.83
CA GLY A 28 1.22 -12.41 -5.34
C GLY A 28 2.47 -13.30 -5.32
N ARG A 29 3.63 -12.71 -5.53
CA ARG A 29 4.94 -13.39 -5.42
C ARG A 29 5.77 -12.81 -4.28
N LEU A 30 6.48 -13.67 -3.53
CA LEU A 30 7.42 -13.27 -2.49
C LEU A 30 8.73 -12.70 -3.05
N THR A 31 9.09 -13.11 -4.26
CA THR A 31 10.32 -12.71 -4.96
C THR A 31 10.20 -11.40 -5.76
N GLY A 32 9.08 -10.70 -5.60
CA GLY A 32 8.79 -9.47 -6.36
C GLY A 32 7.92 -9.68 -7.59
N PRO A 33 7.52 -8.59 -8.28
CA PRO A 33 6.67 -8.67 -9.47
C PRO A 33 7.40 -9.23 -10.69
N ILE A 34 6.63 -9.76 -11.64
CA ILE A 34 7.12 -10.11 -12.97
C ILE A 34 7.04 -8.87 -13.86
N LEU A 35 8.11 -8.53 -14.56
CA LEU A 35 8.24 -7.32 -15.36
C LEU A 35 8.87 -7.61 -16.74
N GLY A 36 8.73 -6.65 -17.65
CA GLY A 36 9.39 -6.66 -18.95
C GLY A 36 9.05 -7.88 -19.80
N GLU A 37 10.06 -8.47 -20.43
CA GLU A 37 9.90 -9.59 -21.35
C GLU A 37 9.35 -10.86 -20.66
N GLU A 38 9.64 -11.05 -19.37
CA GLU A 38 9.09 -12.17 -18.60
C GLU A 38 7.56 -12.06 -18.45
N ALA A 39 7.02 -10.85 -18.40
CA ALA A 39 5.58 -10.61 -18.26
C ALA A 39 4.80 -10.78 -19.57
N ALA A 40 5.43 -10.60 -20.73
CA ALA A 40 4.77 -10.50 -22.03
C ALA A 40 3.87 -11.70 -22.36
N PRO A 41 4.32 -12.98 -22.25
CA PRO A 41 3.47 -14.12 -22.59
C PRO A 41 2.25 -14.26 -21.67
N PHE A 42 2.39 -13.88 -20.39
CA PHE A 42 1.27 -13.86 -19.44
C PHE A 42 0.29 -12.75 -19.77
N ALA A 43 0.79 -11.56 -20.14
CA ALA A 43 -0.05 -10.41 -20.48
C ALA A 43 -0.86 -10.68 -21.77
N GLU A 44 -0.27 -11.32 -22.77
CA GLU A 44 -0.97 -11.71 -24.00
C GLU A 44 -2.10 -12.70 -23.69
N TRP A 45 -1.79 -13.76 -22.95
CA TRP A 45 -2.77 -14.77 -22.56
C TRP A 45 -3.90 -14.17 -21.72
N LEU A 46 -3.59 -13.28 -20.78
CA LEU A 46 -4.60 -12.61 -19.94
C LEU A 46 -5.52 -11.72 -20.78
N ARG A 47 -5.01 -11.01 -21.79
CA ARG A 47 -5.84 -10.22 -22.72
C ARG A 47 -6.80 -11.11 -23.49
N GLU A 48 -6.31 -12.20 -24.08
CA GLU A 48 -7.15 -13.15 -24.81
C GLU A 48 -8.30 -13.68 -23.95
N ARG A 49 -8.02 -14.03 -22.68
CA ARG A 49 -9.05 -14.53 -21.76
C ARG A 49 -10.04 -13.44 -21.35
N HIS A 50 -9.56 -12.23 -21.14
CA HIS A 50 -10.40 -11.06 -20.87
C HIS A 50 -11.32 -10.74 -22.04
N ASP A 51 -10.80 -10.73 -23.27
CA ASP A 51 -11.59 -10.52 -24.50
C ASP A 51 -12.64 -11.62 -24.70
N ALA A 52 -12.38 -12.82 -24.20
CA ALA A 52 -13.34 -13.92 -24.16
C ALA A 52 -14.36 -13.82 -22.98
N GLY A 53 -14.32 -12.74 -22.20
CA GLY A 53 -15.28 -12.42 -21.14
C GLY A 53 -14.85 -12.81 -19.72
N ALA A 54 -13.62 -13.22 -19.50
CA ALA A 54 -13.14 -13.55 -18.16
C ALA A 54 -12.93 -12.28 -17.32
N THR A 55 -13.37 -12.31 -16.06
CA THR A 55 -12.98 -11.32 -15.05
C THR A 55 -11.53 -11.57 -14.64
N LEU A 56 -10.70 -10.53 -14.66
CA LEU A 56 -9.33 -10.62 -14.19
C LEU A 56 -9.22 -10.13 -12.76
N ALA A 57 -8.56 -10.91 -11.91
CA ALA A 57 -8.29 -10.57 -10.54
C ALA A 57 -6.81 -10.72 -10.23
N ALA A 58 -6.26 -9.86 -9.37
CA ALA A 58 -4.85 -9.94 -9.02
C ALA A 58 -4.59 -9.45 -7.58
N ASN A 59 -3.58 -10.00 -6.92
CA ASN A 59 -3.12 -9.45 -5.65
C ASN A 59 -1.61 -9.19 -5.63
N CYS A 60 -1.21 -8.19 -4.85
CA CYS A 60 0.20 -7.87 -4.59
C CYS A 60 1.00 -7.70 -5.91
N GLY A 61 2.15 -8.38 -6.05
CA GLY A 61 2.97 -8.36 -7.27
C GLY A 61 2.28 -8.92 -8.52
N GLY A 62 1.21 -9.71 -8.39
CA GLY A 62 0.42 -10.21 -9.52
C GLY A 62 -0.27 -9.09 -10.33
N VAL A 63 -0.51 -7.94 -9.71
CA VAL A 63 -1.12 -6.77 -10.38
C VAL A 63 -0.23 -6.23 -11.52
N PHE A 64 1.07 -6.46 -11.46
CA PHE A 64 1.99 -6.05 -12.53
C PHE A 64 1.73 -6.79 -13.84
N LEU A 65 1.29 -8.05 -13.78
CA LEU A 65 0.86 -8.78 -14.96
C LEU A 65 -0.38 -8.14 -15.60
N LEU A 66 -1.32 -7.66 -14.78
CA LEU A 66 -2.47 -6.89 -15.29
C LEU A 66 -2.03 -5.53 -15.86
N GLY A 67 -1.06 -4.86 -15.23
CA GLY A 67 -0.46 -3.64 -15.78
C GLY A 67 0.14 -3.88 -17.18
N ALA A 68 0.88 -4.98 -17.35
CA ALA A 68 1.50 -5.36 -18.62
C ALA A 68 0.48 -5.67 -19.74
N THR A 69 -0.77 -6.01 -19.40
CA THR A 69 -1.84 -6.16 -20.42
C THR A 69 -2.25 -4.85 -21.06
N GLY A 70 -2.01 -3.69 -20.42
CA GLY A 70 -2.56 -2.38 -20.81
C GLY A 70 -4.02 -2.15 -20.41
N LEU A 71 -4.73 -3.17 -19.91
CA LEU A 71 -6.17 -3.08 -19.56
C LEU A 71 -6.43 -2.16 -18.35
N LEU A 72 -5.41 -1.81 -17.56
CA LEU A 72 -5.51 -0.90 -16.41
C LEU A 72 -5.35 0.58 -16.79
N ALA A 73 -5.02 0.93 -18.03
CA ALA A 73 -4.83 2.32 -18.43
C ALA A 73 -6.09 3.18 -18.17
N GLY A 74 -5.93 4.28 -17.44
CA GLY A 74 -7.02 5.18 -17.01
C GLY A 74 -7.91 4.63 -15.88
N ARG A 75 -7.71 3.40 -15.42
CA ARG A 75 -8.55 2.73 -14.41
C ARG A 75 -7.91 2.79 -13.02
N PRO A 76 -8.72 2.79 -11.94
CA PRO A 76 -8.20 2.69 -10.58
C PRO A 76 -7.69 1.27 -10.31
N ALA A 77 -6.53 1.18 -9.65
CA ALA A 77 -5.96 -0.09 -9.23
C ALA A 77 -5.19 0.04 -7.92
N THR A 78 -5.00 -1.08 -7.22
CA THR A 78 -4.13 -1.17 -6.05
C THR A 78 -3.16 -2.33 -6.19
N THR A 79 -2.00 -2.22 -5.57
CA THR A 79 -1.01 -3.28 -5.38
C THR A 79 -0.46 -3.18 -3.97
N HIS A 80 0.50 -4.01 -3.58
CA HIS A 80 1.16 -3.84 -2.29
C HIS A 80 1.78 -2.43 -2.19
N TRP A 81 1.56 -1.73 -1.07
CA TRP A 81 2.04 -0.36 -0.87
C TRP A 81 3.54 -0.18 -1.10
N LEU A 82 4.35 -1.22 -0.82
CA LEU A 82 5.80 -1.22 -1.12
C LEU A 82 6.11 -1.17 -2.63
N PHE A 83 5.23 -1.67 -3.46
CA PHE A 83 5.40 -1.70 -4.91
C PHE A 83 4.73 -0.54 -5.64
N ALA A 84 4.03 0.34 -4.92
CA ALA A 84 3.23 1.39 -5.54
C ALA A 84 4.03 2.34 -6.41
N ASP A 85 5.24 2.72 -5.98
CA ASP A 85 6.09 3.62 -6.75
C ASP A 85 6.70 2.93 -7.97
N LEU A 86 7.18 1.69 -7.80
CA LEU A 86 7.64 0.85 -8.91
C LEU A 86 6.52 0.64 -9.95
N PHE A 87 5.28 0.43 -9.49
CA PHE A 87 4.14 0.27 -10.39
C PHE A 87 3.85 1.53 -11.19
N ARG A 88 3.86 2.72 -10.56
CA ARG A 88 3.68 4.01 -11.24
C ARG A 88 4.78 4.32 -12.27
N GLU A 89 6.01 3.89 -12.00
CA GLU A 89 7.13 4.05 -12.93
C GLU A 89 6.94 3.24 -14.22
N HIS A 90 6.36 2.02 -14.09
CA HIS A 90 6.12 1.13 -15.24
C HIS A 90 4.78 1.41 -15.95
N PHE A 91 3.77 1.83 -15.20
CA PHE A 91 2.41 2.03 -15.69
C PHE A 91 1.84 3.40 -15.25
N PRO A 92 2.38 4.50 -15.78
CA PRO A 92 2.05 5.87 -15.34
C PRO A 92 0.60 6.26 -15.60
N ASP A 93 -0.07 5.61 -16.57
CA ASP A 93 -1.45 5.89 -16.94
C ASP A 93 -2.49 5.23 -16.02
N VAL A 94 -2.07 4.41 -15.04
CA VAL A 94 -2.96 3.74 -14.09
C VAL A 94 -3.20 4.64 -12.88
N ALA A 95 -4.48 4.80 -12.49
CA ALA A 95 -4.85 5.55 -11.28
C ALA A 95 -4.57 4.73 -10.01
N MET A 96 -3.29 4.68 -9.59
CA MET A 96 -2.84 3.84 -8.47
C MET A 96 -3.26 4.38 -7.11
N GLU A 97 -4.06 3.60 -6.36
CA GLU A 97 -4.56 3.88 -5.01
C GLU A 97 -3.99 2.90 -3.95
N PRO A 98 -2.73 3.06 -3.52
CA PRO A 98 -2.06 2.09 -2.63
C PRO A 98 -2.60 2.06 -1.20
N GLY A 99 -3.52 2.95 -0.84
CA GLY A 99 -4.20 2.95 0.46
C GLY A 99 -5.31 1.91 0.58
N LYS A 100 -5.89 1.49 -0.54
CA LYS A 100 -6.98 0.52 -0.60
C LYS A 100 -6.48 -0.91 -0.50
N ILE A 101 -7.28 -1.78 0.14
CA ILE A 101 -6.95 -3.21 0.19
C ILE A 101 -7.45 -3.93 -1.07
N VAL A 102 -8.65 -3.60 -1.53
CA VAL A 102 -9.24 -4.11 -2.77
C VAL A 102 -9.84 -2.95 -3.55
N ILE A 103 -9.67 -2.97 -4.86
CA ILE A 103 -10.37 -2.13 -5.82
C ILE A 103 -11.01 -3.05 -6.86
N GLU A 104 -12.31 -2.89 -7.05
CA GLU A 104 -13.07 -3.52 -8.11
C GLU A 104 -13.50 -2.43 -9.09
N ASP A 105 -13.16 -2.61 -10.34
CA ASP A 105 -13.54 -1.72 -11.43
C ASP A 105 -14.08 -2.57 -12.58
N GLY A 106 -15.39 -2.84 -12.54
CA GLY A 106 -16.09 -3.66 -13.54
C GLY A 106 -15.59 -5.10 -13.59
N ASP A 107 -14.80 -5.39 -14.59
CA ASP A 107 -14.28 -6.72 -14.95
C ASP A 107 -12.85 -6.97 -14.43
N ILE A 108 -12.26 -6.00 -13.74
CA ILE A 108 -10.93 -6.13 -13.13
C ILE A 108 -10.99 -5.86 -11.63
N ILE A 109 -10.38 -6.76 -10.85
CA ILE A 109 -10.31 -6.64 -9.40
C ILE A 109 -8.84 -6.69 -8.97
N THR A 110 -8.36 -5.67 -8.27
CA THR A 110 -6.99 -5.63 -7.76
C THR A 110 -6.96 -5.59 -6.24
N ALA A 111 -6.01 -6.28 -5.63
CA ALA A 111 -5.85 -6.31 -4.19
C ALA A 111 -4.39 -6.05 -3.77
N GLY A 112 -4.22 -5.35 -2.66
CA GLY A 112 -2.92 -4.98 -2.14
C GLY A 112 -2.40 -5.97 -1.10
N GLY A 113 -1.11 -6.20 -1.07
CA GLY A 113 -0.49 -7.05 -0.07
C GLY A 113 -0.69 -8.56 -0.27
N LEU A 114 0.23 -9.34 0.31
CA LEU A 114 0.22 -10.79 0.12
C LEU A 114 -1.05 -11.42 0.71
N MET A 115 -1.39 -11.06 1.96
CA MET A 115 -2.58 -11.60 2.65
C MET A 115 -3.90 -10.96 2.19
N ALA A 116 -3.87 -10.01 1.27
CA ALA A 116 -5.09 -9.45 0.68
C ALA A 116 -5.79 -10.43 -0.29
N TRP A 117 -5.20 -11.61 -0.54
CA TRP A 117 -5.90 -12.66 -1.26
C TRP A 117 -7.20 -13.09 -0.56
N THR A 118 -7.26 -13.00 0.78
CA THR A 118 -8.49 -13.30 1.54
C THR A 118 -9.58 -12.28 1.26
N ASP A 119 -9.22 -10.99 1.21
CA ASP A 119 -10.17 -9.93 0.88
C ASP A 119 -10.63 -10.05 -0.60
N LEU A 120 -9.70 -10.38 -1.49
CA LEU A 120 -10.00 -10.64 -2.90
C LEU A 120 -10.95 -11.82 -3.06
N ALA A 121 -10.69 -12.94 -2.35
CA ALA A 121 -11.53 -14.14 -2.41
C ALA A 121 -12.95 -13.85 -1.91
N LEU A 122 -13.08 -13.16 -0.76
CA LEU A 122 -14.41 -12.76 -0.26
C LEU A 122 -15.13 -11.82 -1.23
N ARG A 123 -14.39 -10.92 -1.90
CA ARG A 123 -14.99 -10.05 -2.94
C ARG A 123 -15.47 -10.83 -4.14
N LEU A 124 -14.74 -11.86 -4.57
CA LEU A 124 -15.18 -12.77 -5.63
C LEU A 124 -16.40 -13.60 -5.21
N VAL A 125 -16.44 -14.10 -3.97
CA VAL A 125 -17.62 -14.79 -3.42
C VAL A 125 -18.83 -13.86 -3.41
N ASP A 126 -18.69 -12.62 -2.94
CA ASP A 126 -19.76 -11.61 -2.95
C ASP A 126 -20.29 -11.37 -4.37
N ARG A 127 -19.38 -11.19 -5.33
CA ARG A 127 -19.73 -10.93 -6.73
C ARG A 127 -20.46 -12.10 -7.39
N LEU A 128 -20.05 -13.33 -7.12
CA LEU A 128 -20.55 -14.53 -7.82
C LEU A 128 -21.74 -15.17 -7.10
N LEU A 129 -21.77 -15.14 -5.77
CA LEU A 129 -22.71 -15.88 -4.94
C LEU A 129 -23.55 -14.96 -4.02
N GLY A 130 -23.23 -13.68 -3.98
CA GLY A 130 -23.94 -12.67 -3.22
C GLY A 130 -23.47 -12.50 -1.76
N PRO A 131 -23.94 -11.42 -1.10
CA PRO A 131 -23.42 -10.98 0.19
C PRO A 131 -23.71 -11.97 1.33
N THR A 132 -24.79 -12.74 1.27
CA THR A 132 -25.12 -13.74 2.30
C THR A 132 -24.06 -14.82 2.35
N VAL A 133 -23.73 -15.41 1.19
CA VAL A 133 -22.71 -16.46 1.10
C VAL A 133 -21.32 -15.92 1.45
N MET A 134 -21.04 -14.67 1.09
CA MET A 134 -19.79 -14.01 1.46
C MET A 134 -19.64 -13.87 2.99
N VAL A 135 -20.70 -13.46 3.69
CA VAL A 135 -20.68 -13.35 5.16
C VAL A 135 -20.51 -14.73 5.82
N GLU A 136 -21.26 -15.72 5.37
CA GLU A 136 -21.13 -17.11 5.86
C GLU A 136 -19.72 -17.68 5.63
N THR A 137 -19.16 -17.42 4.45
CA THR A 137 -17.78 -17.79 4.10
C THR A 137 -16.77 -17.12 5.04
N GLY A 138 -16.93 -15.80 5.26
CA GLY A 138 -16.07 -15.05 6.19
C GLY A 138 -16.14 -15.61 7.61
N GLN A 139 -17.32 -15.94 8.11
CA GLN A 139 -17.51 -16.53 9.43
C GLN A 139 -16.89 -17.92 9.54
N PHE A 140 -17.07 -18.76 8.53
CA PHE A 140 -16.52 -20.12 8.52
C PHE A 140 -14.98 -20.12 8.55
N PHE A 141 -14.35 -19.23 7.78
CA PHE A 141 -12.89 -19.10 7.71
C PHE A 141 -12.29 -18.15 8.74
N LEU A 142 -13.10 -17.57 9.64
CA LEU A 142 -12.68 -16.58 10.65
C LEU A 142 -11.98 -15.36 9.98
N ILE A 143 -12.50 -14.91 8.86
CA ILE A 143 -12.01 -13.74 8.12
C ILE A 143 -13.02 -12.61 8.30
N ASP A 144 -12.52 -11.45 8.74
CA ASP A 144 -13.35 -10.24 8.83
C ASP A 144 -13.62 -9.69 7.41
N PRO A 145 -14.89 -9.66 6.96
CA PRO A 145 -15.22 -9.31 5.58
C PRO A 145 -15.13 -7.82 5.26
N ALA A 146 -14.86 -6.94 6.22
CA ALA A 146 -14.92 -5.50 5.98
C ALA A 146 -13.84 -4.69 6.71
N GLY A 147 -13.45 -3.56 6.09
CA GLY A 147 -12.81 -2.44 6.78
C GLY A 147 -11.29 -2.45 6.87
N ARG A 148 -10.60 -3.38 6.24
CA ARG A 148 -9.14 -3.32 6.15
C ARG A 148 -8.72 -2.32 5.05
N GLU A 149 -7.69 -1.53 5.35
CA GLU A 149 -7.05 -0.66 4.36
C GLU A 149 -5.53 -0.76 4.51
N GLN A 150 -4.80 -0.74 3.39
CA GLN A 150 -3.34 -0.84 3.40
C GLN A 150 -2.68 0.34 4.11
N ARG A 151 -3.29 1.53 4.07
CA ARG A 151 -2.74 2.73 4.72
C ARG A 151 -2.53 2.58 6.23
N HIS A 152 -3.23 1.64 6.88
CA HIS A 152 -3.00 1.32 8.29
C HIS A 152 -1.63 0.65 8.52
N TYR A 153 -1.17 -0.11 7.55
CA TYR A 153 0.06 -0.91 7.60
C TYR A 153 1.24 -0.21 6.91
N SER A 154 0.96 0.63 5.89
CA SER A 154 2.00 1.30 5.13
C SER A 154 2.84 2.22 6.00
N SER A 155 4.16 2.20 5.83
CA SER A 155 5.06 3.17 6.43
C SER A 155 5.58 4.12 5.36
N PHE A 156 5.79 5.38 5.74
CA PHE A 156 6.45 6.32 4.85
C PHE A 156 7.91 5.91 4.67
N SER A 157 8.28 5.54 3.45
CA SER A 157 9.66 5.26 3.06
C SER A 157 10.13 6.39 2.15
N PRO A 158 11.05 7.24 2.60
CA PRO A 158 11.58 8.32 1.79
C PRO A 158 12.31 7.80 0.55
N ARG A 159 12.01 8.36 -0.63
CA ARG A 159 12.82 8.13 -1.82
C ARG A 159 14.14 8.88 -1.67
N LEU A 160 15.27 8.18 -1.60
CA LEU A 160 16.60 8.77 -1.41
C LEU A 160 17.48 8.65 -2.66
N GLU A 161 17.11 7.80 -3.62
CA GLU A 161 17.88 7.52 -4.85
C GLU A 161 17.37 8.33 -6.04
N HIS A 162 17.21 9.66 -5.87
CA HIS A 162 16.69 10.54 -6.92
C HIS A 162 17.77 11.41 -7.58
N GLY A 163 19.04 11.28 -7.18
CA GLY A 163 20.17 11.97 -7.80
C GLY A 163 20.28 13.49 -7.55
N ASP A 164 19.45 14.06 -6.66
CA ASP A 164 19.51 15.47 -6.27
C ASP A 164 20.19 15.64 -4.89
N ASP A 165 21.51 15.86 -4.87
CA ASP A 165 22.31 15.93 -3.64
C ASP A 165 21.84 17.03 -2.68
N ALA A 166 21.39 18.19 -3.21
CA ALA A 166 20.91 19.29 -2.37
C ALA A 166 19.62 18.90 -1.64
N ILE A 167 18.73 18.18 -2.30
CA ILE A 167 17.49 17.69 -1.70
C ILE A 167 17.79 16.51 -0.76
N LEU A 168 18.67 15.59 -1.14
CA LEU A 168 19.10 14.47 -0.29
C LEU A 168 19.66 14.97 1.05
N LYS A 169 20.50 16.01 1.02
CA LYS A 169 21.03 16.68 2.21
C LYS A 169 19.89 17.17 3.12
N VAL A 170 18.88 17.82 2.57
CA VAL A 170 17.71 18.30 3.34
C VAL A 170 16.90 17.14 3.90
N GLN A 171 16.73 16.06 3.16
CA GLN A 171 16.02 14.86 3.67
C GLN A 171 16.72 14.28 4.89
N HIS A 172 18.04 14.10 4.87
CA HIS A 172 18.82 13.66 6.03
C HIS A 172 18.72 14.64 7.21
N TRP A 173 18.82 15.95 6.94
CA TRP A 173 18.67 16.98 7.95
C TRP A 173 17.27 16.94 8.62
N LEU A 174 16.21 16.66 7.84
CA LEU A 174 14.84 16.54 8.32
C LEU A 174 14.63 15.30 9.20
N GLN A 175 15.30 14.18 8.95
CA GLN A 175 15.17 12.95 9.76
C GLN A 175 15.43 13.21 11.24
N THR A 176 16.38 14.08 11.55
CA THR A 176 16.76 14.41 12.94
C THR A 176 15.98 15.60 13.53
N ARG A 177 15.30 16.38 12.70
CA ARG A 177 14.72 17.68 13.10
C ARG A 177 13.22 17.82 12.87
N ALA A 178 12.58 16.86 12.21
CA ALA A 178 11.16 16.95 11.81
C ALA A 178 10.20 17.24 12.99
N VAL A 179 10.56 16.84 14.20
CA VAL A 179 9.76 17.11 15.43
C VAL A 179 9.82 18.57 15.89
N LYS A 180 10.79 19.36 15.40
CA LYS A 180 10.90 20.78 15.71
C LYS A 180 10.04 21.60 14.74
N ARG A 181 9.73 22.85 15.13
CA ARG A 181 9.11 23.79 14.21
C ARG A 181 10.13 24.17 13.14
N ILE A 182 9.87 23.86 11.89
CA ILE A 182 10.75 24.10 10.76
C ILE A 182 9.98 24.89 9.70
N GLN A 183 10.58 25.98 9.22
CA GLN A 183 10.05 26.77 8.11
C GLN A 183 10.63 26.31 6.77
N VAL A 184 9.89 26.52 5.68
CA VAL A 184 10.34 26.20 4.33
C VAL A 184 11.62 26.94 3.97
N SER A 185 11.73 28.19 4.41
CA SER A 185 12.94 29.03 4.23
C SER A 185 14.20 28.42 4.88
N GLU A 186 14.05 27.73 6.03
CA GLU A 186 15.17 27.03 6.67
C GLU A 186 15.60 25.82 5.88
N MET A 187 14.64 25.06 5.32
CA MET A 187 14.91 23.92 4.43
C MET A 187 15.61 24.37 3.15
N ALA A 188 15.14 25.47 2.54
CA ALA A 188 15.75 26.06 1.35
C ALA A 188 17.19 26.52 1.60
N ARG A 189 17.45 27.15 2.77
CA ARG A 189 18.79 27.55 3.19
C ARG A 189 19.71 26.32 3.39
N GLU A 190 19.20 25.24 3.99
CA GLU A 190 19.97 23.99 4.15
C GLU A 190 20.34 23.37 2.81
N ALA A 191 19.46 23.49 1.80
CA ALA A 191 19.71 23.08 0.43
C ALA A 191 20.69 24.02 -0.33
N GLY A 192 20.96 25.21 0.19
CA GLY A 192 21.69 26.25 -0.55
C GLY A 192 20.92 26.78 -1.77
N LEU A 193 19.58 26.82 -1.69
CA LEU A 193 18.71 27.18 -2.79
C LEU A 193 17.76 28.34 -2.41
N GLU A 194 17.31 29.10 -3.41
CA GLU A 194 16.17 29.98 -3.24
C GLU A 194 14.88 29.16 -3.03
N GLU A 195 13.94 29.70 -2.23
CA GLU A 195 12.74 28.98 -1.80
C GLU A 195 11.91 28.43 -2.96
N ARG A 196 11.71 29.23 -4.03
CA ARG A 196 10.96 28.77 -5.22
C ARG A 196 11.64 27.61 -5.94
N THR A 197 12.97 27.66 -6.07
CA THR A 197 13.76 26.59 -6.69
C THR A 197 13.76 25.35 -5.80
N PHE A 198 13.91 25.53 -4.48
CA PHE A 198 13.82 24.45 -3.52
C PHE A 198 12.48 23.72 -3.59
N LEU A 199 11.36 24.43 -3.52
CA LEU A 199 10.01 23.83 -3.58
C LEU A 199 9.82 22.99 -4.85
N ARG A 200 10.24 23.48 -5.99
CA ARG A 200 10.13 22.75 -7.26
C ARG A 200 11.00 21.50 -7.28
N ARG A 201 12.29 21.63 -6.91
CA ARG A 201 13.23 20.49 -6.88
C ARG A 201 12.85 19.47 -5.83
N PHE A 202 12.45 19.89 -4.63
CA PHE A 202 12.02 19.00 -3.57
C PHE A 202 10.81 18.17 -3.98
N LYS A 203 9.79 18.79 -4.60
CA LYS A 203 8.62 18.06 -5.10
C LYS A 203 9.01 17.12 -6.26
N GLY A 204 9.89 17.53 -7.16
CA GLY A 204 10.37 16.69 -8.26
C GLY A 204 11.14 15.46 -7.77
N ALA A 205 12.01 15.61 -6.77
CA ALA A 205 12.83 14.54 -6.22
C ALA A 205 12.03 13.58 -5.33
N THR A 206 11.16 14.12 -4.47
CA THR A 206 10.48 13.32 -3.44
C THR A 206 9.02 12.96 -3.75
N GLY A 207 8.43 13.58 -4.76
CA GLY A 207 6.98 13.48 -5.06
C GLY A 207 6.09 14.29 -4.11
N LEU A 208 6.61 14.85 -3.01
CA LEU A 208 5.87 15.53 -1.96
C LEU A 208 6.29 17.00 -1.81
N LYS A 209 5.36 17.84 -1.34
CA LYS A 209 5.76 19.17 -0.84
C LYS A 209 6.57 19.01 0.45
N PRO A 210 7.53 19.95 0.75
CA PRO A 210 8.33 19.88 1.97
C PRO A 210 7.51 19.74 3.26
N THR A 211 6.39 20.46 3.36
CA THR A 211 5.49 20.40 4.51
C THR A 211 4.80 19.04 4.64
N GLU A 212 4.39 18.42 3.53
CA GLU A 212 3.80 17.08 3.49
C GLU A 212 4.83 16.03 3.91
N TYR A 213 6.06 16.18 3.44
CA TYR A 213 7.17 15.31 3.81
C TYR A 213 7.44 15.34 5.33
N VAL A 214 7.51 16.55 5.93
CA VAL A 214 7.66 16.70 7.38
C VAL A 214 6.48 16.08 8.13
N GLN A 215 5.25 16.23 7.62
CA GLN A 215 4.07 15.59 8.20
C GLN A 215 4.21 14.06 8.21
N GLN A 216 4.68 13.46 7.12
CA GLN A 216 4.92 12.01 7.04
C GLN A 216 5.96 11.54 8.07
N LEU A 217 7.09 12.25 8.20
CA LEU A 217 8.11 11.94 9.21
C LEU A 217 7.56 12.00 10.64
N ARG A 218 6.78 13.05 10.96
CA ARG A 218 6.15 13.21 12.28
C ARG A 218 5.15 12.10 12.58
N ILE A 219 4.32 11.75 11.61
CA ILE A 219 3.35 10.65 11.75
C ILE A 219 4.06 9.30 11.88
N GLY A 220 5.14 9.06 11.13
CA GLY A 220 5.98 7.88 11.31
C GLY A 220 6.49 7.76 12.75
N LYS A 221 7.04 8.85 13.30
CA LYS A 221 7.50 8.88 14.71
C LYS A 221 6.36 8.71 15.72
N ALA A 222 5.19 9.29 15.44
CA ALA A 222 4.01 9.10 16.29
C ALA A 222 3.55 7.63 16.32
N ARG A 223 3.60 6.93 15.18
CA ARG A 223 3.28 5.49 15.10
C ARG A 223 4.20 4.66 16.00
N GLU A 224 5.52 4.89 15.93
CA GLU A 224 6.48 4.23 16.83
C GLU A 224 6.13 4.44 18.30
N LEU A 225 5.86 5.69 18.70
CA LEU A 225 5.49 6.02 20.07
C LEU A 225 4.16 5.38 20.49
N LEU A 226 3.19 5.29 19.60
CA LEU A 226 1.90 4.61 19.83
C LEU A 226 2.08 3.09 19.98
N GLN A 227 3.01 2.49 19.21
CA GLN A 227 3.29 1.05 19.25
C GLN A 227 4.08 0.64 20.48
N PHE A 228 5.07 1.41 20.88
CA PHE A 228 6.05 0.98 21.87
C PHE A 228 5.98 1.73 23.20
N THR A 229 5.03 2.64 23.38
CA THR A 229 4.86 3.38 24.63
C THR A 229 3.39 3.49 25.05
N ARG A 230 3.17 3.66 26.35
CA ARG A 230 1.84 3.96 26.94
C ARG A 230 1.56 5.46 27.09
N ARG A 231 2.39 6.34 26.49
CA ARG A 231 2.20 7.79 26.58
C ARG A 231 0.81 8.22 26.09
N PRO A 232 0.13 9.14 26.76
CA PRO A 232 -1.11 9.75 26.28
C PRO A 232 -0.96 10.29 24.87
N VAL A 233 -2.02 10.18 24.06
CA VAL A 233 -2.01 10.63 22.65
C VAL A 233 -1.62 12.11 22.53
N ASP A 234 -2.06 12.96 23.46
CA ASP A 234 -1.74 14.39 23.44
C ASP A 234 -0.27 14.66 23.70
N GLN A 235 0.34 13.90 24.63
CA GLN A 235 1.78 13.98 24.85
C GLN A 235 2.59 13.54 23.63
N ILE A 236 2.09 12.52 22.91
CA ILE A 236 2.70 12.09 21.65
C ILE A 236 2.57 13.21 20.61
N ALA A 237 1.39 13.84 20.46
CA ALA A 237 1.21 14.94 19.54
C ALA A 237 2.23 16.06 19.79
N TRP A 238 2.40 16.48 21.02
CA TRP A 238 3.38 17.51 21.39
C TRP A 238 4.82 17.05 21.11
N SER A 239 5.16 15.80 21.46
CA SER A 239 6.52 15.27 21.28
C SER A 239 6.92 15.14 19.81
N VAL A 240 5.96 15.04 18.88
CA VAL A 240 6.22 14.98 17.43
C VAL A 240 6.00 16.34 16.74
N GLY A 241 5.87 17.43 17.52
CA GLY A 241 5.90 18.82 17.02
C GLY A 241 4.54 19.38 16.60
N TYR A 242 3.43 18.88 17.18
CA TYR A 242 2.10 19.50 17.05
C TYR A 242 1.74 20.24 18.33
N GLU A 243 1.42 21.51 18.20
CA GLU A 243 0.94 22.34 19.33
C GLU A 243 -0.53 22.03 19.65
N ASP A 244 -1.34 21.73 18.60
CA ASP A 244 -2.74 21.33 18.71
C ASP A 244 -2.93 19.81 18.54
N PRO A 245 -3.26 19.07 19.61
CA PRO A 245 -3.56 17.64 19.52
C PRO A 245 -4.76 17.30 18.62
N ALA A 246 -5.71 18.22 18.44
CA ALA A 246 -6.85 17.99 17.55
C ALA A 246 -6.41 18.04 16.08
N ALA A 247 -5.53 18.96 15.70
CA ALA A 247 -4.93 19.01 14.36
C ALA A 247 -4.11 17.74 14.09
N PHE A 248 -3.34 17.27 15.08
CA PHE A 248 -2.62 16.00 15.00
C PHE A 248 -3.56 14.81 14.74
N ARG A 249 -4.64 14.66 15.52
CA ARG A 249 -5.61 13.56 15.34
C ARG A 249 -6.26 13.59 13.97
N ARG A 250 -6.64 14.77 13.46
CA ARG A 250 -7.21 14.92 12.12
C ARG A 250 -6.21 14.48 11.03
N LEU A 251 -4.96 14.92 11.14
CA LEU A 251 -3.91 14.55 10.18
C LEU A 251 -3.58 13.05 10.26
N PHE A 252 -3.42 12.51 11.46
CA PHE A 252 -3.14 11.10 11.67
C PHE A 252 -4.23 10.24 11.03
N ARG A 253 -5.53 10.54 11.30
CA ARG A 253 -6.65 9.82 10.68
C ARG A 253 -6.66 9.97 9.17
N ARG A 254 -6.34 11.13 8.63
CA ARG A 254 -6.26 11.35 7.17
C ARG A 254 -5.19 10.50 6.52
N LEU A 255 -4.00 10.40 7.10
CA LEU A 255 -2.87 9.68 6.53
C LEU A 255 -2.93 8.17 6.80
N ILE A 256 -3.34 7.78 7.99
CA ILE A 256 -3.32 6.39 8.46
C ILE A 256 -4.70 5.70 8.31
N GLY A 257 -5.80 6.46 8.23
CA GLY A 257 -7.15 5.95 8.04
C GLY A 257 -7.93 5.66 9.32
N ILE A 258 -7.24 5.48 10.45
CA ILE A 258 -7.82 5.24 11.78
C ILE A 258 -7.29 6.27 12.78
N THR A 259 -7.97 6.41 13.91
CA THR A 259 -7.52 7.31 14.98
C THR A 259 -6.25 6.80 15.67
N PRO A 260 -5.47 7.70 16.33
CA PRO A 260 -4.30 7.27 17.11
C PRO A 260 -4.63 6.23 18.20
N GLY A 261 -5.81 6.35 18.84
CA GLY A 261 -6.25 5.39 19.84
C GLY A 261 -6.55 4.00 19.25
N GLU A 262 -7.27 3.96 18.12
CA GLU A 262 -7.51 2.72 17.37
C GLU A 262 -6.21 2.09 16.87
N TYR A 263 -5.27 2.94 16.39
CA TYR A 263 -3.95 2.48 15.94
C TYR A 263 -3.20 1.80 17.09
N ARG A 264 -3.18 2.40 18.29
CA ARG A 264 -2.56 1.79 19.47
C ARG A 264 -3.21 0.46 19.85
N ARG A 265 -4.55 0.40 19.87
CA ARG A 265 -5.24 -0.88 20.20
C ARG A 265 -4.89 -1.98 19.21
N ARG A 266 -4.70 -1.65 17.93
CA ARG A 266 -4.46 -2.64 16.87
C ARG A 266 -3.00 -3.04 16.74
N PHE A 267 -2.06 -2.12 17.00
CA PHE A 267 -0.64 -2.30 16.71
C PHE A 267 0.28 -2.09 17.93
N GLY A 268 -0.25 -1.73 19.08
CA GLY A 268 0.55 -1.51 20.30
C GLY A 268 1.10 -2.82 20.87
N ALA A 269 2.41 -2.91 21.06
CA ALA A 269 3.03 -4.02 21.75
C ALA A 269 2.66 -3.97 23.25
N GLY A 270 1.73 -4.82 23.69
CA GLY A 270 1.31 -4.92 25.08
C GLY A 270 -0.04 -4.27 25.43
N ALA A 271 -0.89 -3.99 24.44
CA ALA A 271 -2.23 -3.44 24.72
C ALA A 271 -3.22 -4.47 25.31
N ASP A 272 -2.98 -5.78 25.15
CA ASP A 272 -4.00 -6.82 25.41
C ASP A 272 -3.56 -7.99 26.27
N LEU A 273 -2.54 -7.84 27.14
CA LEU A 273 -2.26 -8.87 28.15
C LEU A 273 -3.08 -8.72 29.45
N GLU A 274 -3.93 -7.70 29.56
CA GLU A 274 -4.75 -7.43 30.76
C GLU A 274 -6.25 -7.76 30.62
N VAL A 275 -6.70 -8.31 29.48
CA VAL A 275 -8.14 -8.66 29.26
C VAL A 275 -8.41 -10.16 29.51
N ALA A 276 -7.41 -10.95 29.89
CA ALA A 276 -7.54 -12.39 30.18
C ALA A 276 -7.11 -12.75 31.62
N ALA A 277 -7.49 -11.92 32.59
CA ALA A 277 -7.35 -12.28 34.01
C ALA A 277 -8.68 -12.04 34.75
#